data_aa8dc169c06b10250c79c0b0a85a0151
#
_entry.id   aa8dc169c06b10250c79c0b0a85a0151
#
_cell.length_a   1.000
_cell.length_b   1.000
_cell.length_c   1.000
_cell.angle_alpha   90.00
_cell.angle_beta   90.00
_cell.angle_gamma   90.00
#
_symmetry.space_group_name_H-M   'P 1'
#
loop_
_entity.id
_entity.type
_entity.pdbx_description
1 polymer ?
#
loop_
_entity_poly.entity_id
_entity_poly.type
_entity_poly.pdbx_seq_one_letter_code
_entity_poly.pdbx_strand_id
1 'polypeptide(L)'
;MIKYVPSMTSVVLEEIPDRVSLAVDISHCRGNCEGCHSPFLKEDIGEELTEGLIDKLIDDNFGVDTFLFLGEGRDPEALLRLAAHVRERGLSPALYSGRSAVEDAFWEVFDYIKLGPYKADCGPLNHPGTNQRLYKRSAPGGREAFIDITARFWRKPL
;
A
#
# COMPACT_ATOMS: atom_id res chain seq x y z
N MET A 1 6.20 8.65 -13.64
CA MET A 1 4.73 8.50 -13.78
C MET A 1 4.28 7.23 -13.06
N ILE A 2 3.23 7.33 -12.29
CA ILE A 2 2.58 6.17 -11.67
C ILE A 2 1.29 5.88 -12.42
N LYS A 3 1.06 4.62 -12.76
CA LYS A 3 -0.18 4.16 -13.40
C LYS A 3 -0.98 3.28 -12.48
N TYR A 4 -2.30 3.36 -12.57
CA TYR A 4 -3.21 2.52 -11.80
C TYR A 4 -4.29 1.93 -12.70
N VAL A 5 -4.96 0.90 -12.22
CA VAL A 5 -6.03 0.22 -12.95
C VAL A 5 -7.38 0.68 -12.39
N PRO A 6 -8.09 1.59 -13.09
CA PRO A 6 -9.34 2.16 -12.57
C PRO A 6 -10.40 1.14 -12.19
N SER A 7 -10.55 0.08 -12.98
CA SER A 7 -11.55 -0.96 -12.74
C SER A 7 -11.32 -1.78 -11.48
N MET A 8 -10.12 -1.70 -10.89
CA MET A 8 -9.75 -2.44 -9.68
C MET A 8 -9.71 -1.54 -8.43
N THR A 9 -10.07 -0.27 -8.57
CA THR A 9 -10.14 0.64 -7.43
C THR A 9 -11.33 0.29 -6.56
N SER A 10 -11.12 0.12 -5.26
CA SER A 10 -12.18 -0.29 -4.33
C SER A 10 -11.93 0.19 -2.90
N VAL A 11 -13.00 0.24 -2.11
CA VAL A 11 -12.90 0.49 -0.67
C VAL A 11 -12.74 -0.87 0.03
N VAL A 12 -11.70 -0.98 0.87
CA VAL A 12 -11.33 -2.22 1.56
C VAL A 12 -11.18 -1.97 3.06
N LEU A 13 -11.48 -2.99 3.86
CA LEU A 13 -11.51 -2.88 5.32
C LEU A 13 -10.49 -3.75 6.02
N GLU A 14 -9.89 -4.71 5.33
CA GLU A 14 -9.04 -5.74 5.95
C GLU A 14 -7.56 -5.56 5.67
N GLU A 15 -7.19 -4.89 4.60
CA GLU A 15 -5.79 -4.76 4.18
C GLU A 15 -4.97 -3.94 5.16
N ILE A 16 -5.56 -2.90 5.75
CA ILE A 16 -4.96 -2.16 6.85
C ILE A 16 -5.90 -2.29 8.06
N PRO A 17 -5.48 -2.98 9.13
CA PRO A 17 -6.33 -3.18 10.30
C PRO A 17 -6.85 -1.87 10.88
N ASP A 18 -8.15 -1.85 11.21
CA ASP A 18 -8.84 -0.71 11.83
C ASP A 18 -8.96 0.54 10.94
N ARG A 19 -8.74 0.41 9.62
CA ARG A 19 -8.81 1.53 8.68
C ARG A 19 -9.79 1.24 7.56
N VAL A 20 -10.44 2.29 7.07
CA VAL A 20 -11.27 2.24 5.87
C VAL A 20 -10.42 2.79 4.73
N SER A 21 -9.93 1.90 3.88
CA SER A 21 -8.94 2.22 2.86
C SER A 21 -9.56 2.30 1.47
N LEU A 22 -9.20 3.35 0.73
CA LEU A 22 -9.41 3.40 -0.70
C LEU A 22 -8.18 2.78 -1.35
N ALA A 23 -8.33 1.58 -1.92
CA ALA A 23 -7.22 0.83 -2.50
C ALA A 23 -7.17 1.02 -4.01
N VAL A 24 -5.99 1.35 -4.51
CA VAL A 24 -5.69 1.48 -5.94
C VAL A 24 -4.58 0.51 -6.32
N ASP A 25 -4.86 -0.31 -7.32
CA ASP A 25 -3.87 -1.24 -7.86
C ASP A 25 -2.92 -0.50 -8.79
N ILE A 26 -1.65 -0.47 -8.42
CA ILE A 26 -0.59 0.18 -9.19
C ILE A 26 -0.03 -0.83 -10.17
N SER A 27 -0.05 -0.47 -11.46
CA SER A 27 0.51 -1.29 -12.53
C SER A 27 1.99 -0.99 -12.75
N HIS A 28 2.61 -1.73 -13.67
CA HIS A 28 4.03 -1.62 -14.00
C HIS A 28 4.92 -1.84 -12.77
N CYS A 29 4.53 -2.81 -11.93
CA CYS A 29 5.21 -3.11 -10.68
C CYS A 29 6.60 -3.72 -10.92
N ARG A 30 7.60 -3.30 -10.12
CA ARG A 30 8.95 -3.87 -10.12
C ARG A 30 9.04 -5.17 -9.32
N GLY A 31 8.04 -5.48 -8.50
CA GLY A 31 8.03 -6.66 -7.66
C GLY A 31 8.05 -7.94 -8.48
N ASN A 32 8.75 -8.96 -7.96
CA ASN A 32 8.81 -10.28 -8.56
C ASN A 32 8.32 -11.30 -7.54
N CYS A 33 7.02 -11.30 -7.30
CA CYS A 33 6.40 -12.19 -6.33
C CYS A 33 5.99 -13.49 -6.99
N GLU A 34 6.64 -14.59 -6.63
CA GLU A 34 6.20 -15.92 -7.00
C GLU A 34 4.80 -16.16 -6.43
N GLY A 35 3.87 -16.62 -7.27
CA GLY A 35 2.49 -16.83 -6.85
C GLY A 35 1.69 -15.54 -6.63
N CYS A 36 2.13 -14.42 -7.19
CA CYS A 36 1.42 -13.14 -7.12
C CYS A 36 -0.02 -13.28 -7.65
N HIS A 37 -1.01 -12.75 -6.90
CA HIS A 37 -2.41 -12.82 -7.30
C HIS A 37 -2.74 -11.95 -8.51
N SER A 38 -1.89 -10.98 -8.83
CA SER A 38 -2.12 -10.02 -9.90
C SER A 38 -0.87 -9.84 -10.77
N PRO A 39 -0.40 -10.94 -11.42
CA PRO A 39 0.82 -10.85 -12.23
C PRO A 39 0.72 -9.89 -13.40
N PHE A 40 -0.48 -9.63 -13.91
CA PHE A 40 -0.71 -8.66 -14.97
C PHE A 40 -0.35 -7.22 -14.55
N LEU A 41 -0.29 -6.91 -13.27
CA LEU A 41 0.13 -5.60 -12.78
C LEU A 41 1.62 -5.31 -12.99
N LYS A 42 2.40 -6.31 -13.39
CA LYS A 42 3.79 -6.11 -13.83
C LYS A 42 3.85 -5.44 -15.20
N GLU A 43 2.78 -5.52 -15.97
CA GLU A 43 2.69 -4.93 -17.30
C GLU A 43 2.41 -3.43 -17.20
N ASP A 44 2.79 -2.71 -18.26
CA ASP A 44 2.51 -1.27 -18.38
C ASP A 44 1.09 -1.07 -18.87
N ILE A 45 0.14 -1.15 -17.96
CA ILE A 45 -1.30 -1.03 -18.22
C ILE A 45 -1.93 0.05 -17.33
N GLY A 46 -3.16 0.43 -17.66
CA GLY A 46 -3.92 1.40 -16.85
C GLY A 46 -3.70 2.84 -17.27
N GLU A 47 -4.04 3.74 -16.38
CA GLU A 47 -4.02 5.18 -16.59
C GLU A 47 -3.08 5.86 -15.60
N GLU A 48 -2.59 7.05 -15.97
CA GLU A 48 -1.76 7.84 -15.06
C GLU A 48 -2.55 8.24 -13.81
N LEU A 49 -1.98 7.98 -12.65
CA LEU A 49 -2.49 8.47 -11.37
C LEU A 49 -1.86 9.83 -11.09
N THR A 50 -2.71 10.85 -11.00
CA THR A 50 -2.30 12.23 -10.73
C THR A 50 -2.86 12.72 -9.41
N GLU A 51 -2.35 13.84 -8.90
CA GLU A 51 -2.88 14.45 -7.68
C GLU A 51 -4.36 14.82 -7.85
N GLY A 52 -4.72 15.39 -9.01
CA GLY A 52 -6.13 15.72 -9.29
C GLY A 52 -7.04 14.51 -9.31
N LEU A 53 -6.54 13.38 -9.80
CA LEU A 53 -7.31 12.15 -9.82
C LEU A 53 -7.44 11.54 -8.42
N ILE A 54 -6.40 11.66 -7.60
CA ILE A 54 -6.47 11.28 -6.18
C ILE A 54 -7.56 12.10 -5.48
N ASP A 55 -7.60 13.40 -5.71
CA ASP A 55 -8.63 14.27 -5.15
C ASP A 55 -10.03 13.81 -5.53
N LYS A 56 -10.24 13.48 -6.79
CA LYS A 56 -11.52 12.98 -7.28
C LYS A 56 -11.89 11.65 -6.63
N LEU A 57 -10.95 10.72 -6.55
CA LEU A 57 -11.19 9.42 -5.93
C LEU A 57 -11.55 9.56 -4.45
N ILE A 58 -10.90 10.44 -3.72
CA ILE A 58 -11.22 10.71 -2.32
C ILE A 58 -12.61 11.32 -2.19
N ASP A 59 -12.94 12.30 -3.02
CA ASP A 59 -14.24 12.97 -2.98
C ASP A 59 -15.38 12.02 -3.36
N ASP A 60 -15.15 11.09 -4.29
CA ASP A 60 -16.14 10.10 -4.72
C ASP A 60 -16.33 8.95 -3.72
N ASN A 61 -15.44 8.81 -2.73
CA ASN A 61 -15.45 7.72 -1.76
C ASN A 61 -15.48 8.26 -0.34
N PHE A 62 -16.56 8.95 -0.01
CA PHE A 62 -16.74 9.57 1.31
C PHE A 62 -16.60 8.55 2.45
N GLY A 63 -15.89 8.94 3.49
CA GLY A 63 -15.72 8.10 4.69
C GLY A 63 -14.44 7.30 4.73
N VAL A 64 -13.64 7.28 3.66
CA VAL A 64 -12.31 6.64 3.70
C VAL A 64 -11.33 7.51 4.50
N ASP A 65 -10.45 6.88 5.26
CA ASP A 65 -9.45 7.55 6.07
C ASP A 65 -8.01 7.20 5.65
N THR A 66 -7.86 6.27 4.74
CA THR A 66 -6.57 5.78 4.27
C THR A 66 -6.60 5.62 2.75
N PHE A 67 -5.51 5.98 2.11
CA PHE A 67 -5.31 5.76 0.68
C PHE A 67 -4.21 4.71 0.52
N LEU A 68 -4.56 3.54 0.02
CA LEU A 68 -3.67 2.39 -0.06
C LEU A 68 -3.18 2.18 -1.49
N PHE A 69 -1.87 2.30 -1.69
CA PHE A 69 -1.21 1.97 -2.95
C PHE A 69 -0.85 0.48 -2.93
N LEU A 70 -1.50 -0.31 -3.77
CA LEU A 70 -1.20 -1.73 -3.91
C LEU A 70 -0.14 -1.89 -5.00
N GLY A 71 1.13 -1.74 -4.61
CA GLY A 71 2.29 -1.76 -5.47
C GLY A 71 2.99 -0.41 -5.53
N GLU A 72 4.23 -0.41 -6.02
CA GLU A 72 5.07 0.79 -6.04
C GLU A 72 5.21 1.42 -7.42
N GLY A 73 4.93 0.67 -8.49
CA GLY A 73 5.25 1.11 -9.84
C GLY A 73 6.75 1.14 -10.07
N ARG A 74 7.21 2.04 -10.95
CA ARG A 74 8.62 2.17 -11.32
C ARG A 74 9.17 3.58 -11.16
N ASP A 75 8.40 4.49 -10.57
CA ASP A 75 8.78 5.89 -10.38
C ASP A 75 8.63 6.25 -8.89
N PRO A 76 9.67 6.00 -8.07
CA PRO A 76 9.61 6.26 -6.64
C PRO A 76 9.34 7.73 -6.30
N GLU A 77 9.91 8.67 -7.05
CA GLU A 77 9.71 10.09 -6.79
C GLU A 77 8.25 10.49 -6.99
N ALA A 78 7.63 10.01 -8.08
CA ALA A 78 6.23 10.26 -8.34
C ALA A 78 5.34 9.62 -7.26
N LEU A 79 5.64 8.40 -6.85
CA LEU A 79 4.88 7.71 -5.81
C LEU A 79 4.94 8.49 -4.49
N LEU A 80 6.12 8.94 -4.08
CA LEU A 80 6.29 9.70 -2.84
C LEU A 80 5.55 11.04 -2.90
N ARG A 81 5.57 11.71 -4.05
CA ARG A 81 4.82 12.95 -4.25
C ARG A 81 3.31 12.73 -4.12
N LEU A 82 2.79 11.67 -4.72
CA LEU A 82 1.38 11.32 -4.62
C LEU A 82 0.99 10.96 -3.18
N ALA A 83 1.83 10.21 -2.48
CA ALA A 83 1.59 9.88 -1.07
C ALA A 83 1.60 11.12 -0.17
N ALA A 84 2.50 12.06 -0.41
CA ALA A 84 2.52 13.32 0.30
C ALA A 84 1.23 14.13 0.05
N HIS A 85 0.73 14.10 -1.16
CA HIS A 85 -0.54 14.75 -1.51
C HIS A 85 -1.72 14.12 -0.75
N VAL A 86 -1.74 12.79 -0.63
CA VAL A 86 -2.74 12.09 0.19
C VAL A 86 -2.73 12.61 1.63
N ARG A 87 -1.53 12.78 2.20
CA ARG A 87 -1.37 13.31 3.56
C ARG A 87 -1.91 14.74 3.66
N GLU A 88 -1.67 15.57 2.67
CA GLU A 88 -2.19 16.93 2.63
C GLU A 88 -3.72 16.98 2.62
N ARG A 89 -4.36 15.95 2.04
CA ARG A 89 -5.83 15.81 2.05
C ARG A 89 -6.36 15.27 3.39
N GLY A 90 -5.49 15.00 4.35
CA GLY A 90 -5.89 14.52 5.68
C GLY A 90 -6.09 13.02 5.78
N LEU A 91 -5.71 12.25 4.76
CA LEU A 91 -5.74 10.79 4.80
C LEU A 91 -4.37 10.24 5.12
N SER A 92 -4.34 9.00 5.61
CA SER A 92 -3.08 8.28 5.83
C SER A 92 -2.66 7.57 4.54
N PRO A 93 -1.47 7.86 3.99
CA PRO A 93 -0.96 7.09 2.87
C PRO A 93 -0.41 5.75 3.35
N ALA A 94 -0.77 4.69 2.65
CA ALA A 94 -0.35 3.33 2.94
C ALA A 94 0.19 2.66 1.68
N LEU A 95 1.16 1.76 1.85
CA LEU A 95 1.83 1.08 0.75
C LEU A 95 1.89 -0.43 1.02
N TYR A 96 1.54 -1.21 0.01
CA TYR A 96 1.86 -2.63 -0.06
C TYR A 96 2.97 -2.81 -1.08
N SER A 97 4.17 -3.19 -0.61
CA SER A 97 5.33 -3.46 -1.46
C SER A 97 5.67 -4.95 -1.47
N GLY A 98 6.04 -5.46 -2.63
CA GLY A 98 6.57 -6.81 -2.74
C GLY A 98 8.06 -6.91 -2.43
N ARG A 99 8.73 -5.79 -2.21
CA ARG A 99 10.14 -5.77 -1.85
C ARG A 99 10.33 -6.08 -0.36
N SER A 100 11.51 -6.57 -0.01
CA SER A 100 11.86 -6.85 1.40
C SER A 100 12.28 -5.59 2.16
N ALA A 101 12.64 -4.52 1.46
CA ALA A 101 13.03 -3.24 2.03
C ALA A 101 12.71 -2.11 1.06
N VAL A 102 12.52 -0.92 1.60
CA VAL A 102 12.28 0.30 0.82
C VAL A 102 13.24 1.40 1.29
N GLU A 103 13.43 2.40 0.46
CA GLU A 103 14.30 3.54 0.73
C GLU A 103 13.80 4.34 1.94
N ASP A 104 14.72 5.04 2.62
CA ASP A 104 14.41 5.79 3.85
C ASP A 104 13.28 6.81 3.65
N ALA A 105 13.21 7.45 2.48
CA ALA A 105 12.18 8.43 2.17
C ALA A 105 10.75 7.87 2.26
N PHE A 106 10.56 6.57 2.03
CA PHE A 106 9.26 5.93 2.15
C PHE A 106 8.76 5.96 3.58
N TRP A 107 9.67 5.73 4.55
CA TRP A 107 9.33 5.75 5.97
C TRP A 107 8.99 7.16 6.48
N GLU A 108 9.44 8.18 5.78
CA GLU A 108 9.14 9.57 6.13
C GLU A 108 7.74 9.99 5.65
N VAL A 109 7.26 9.40 4.55
CA VAL A 109 6.03 9.83 3.88
C VAL A 109 4.82 8.94 4.23
N PHE A 110 4.99 7.62 4.20
CA PHE A 110 3.90 6.68 4.45
C PHE A 110 3.61 6.51 5.94
N ASP A 111 2.35 6.23 6.28
CA ASP A 111 1.95 5.89 7.66
C ASP A 111 1.86 4.38 7.87
N TYR A 112 1.67 3.61 6.79
CA TYR A 112 1.66 2.15 6.80
C TYR A 112 2.50 1.65 5.64
N ILE A 113 3.37 0.68 5.89
CA ILE A 113 4.17 0.02 4.85
C ILE A 113 4.17 -1.47 5.09
N LYS A 114 3.67 -2.23 4.11
CA LYS A 114 3.78 -3.69 4.08
C LYS A 114 4.97 -4.05 3.20
N LEU A 115 5.87 -4.88 3.72
CA LEU A 115 7.05 -5.36 3.03
C LEU A 115 7.03 -6.88 2.89
N GLY A 116 7.74 -7.36 1.89
CA GLY A 116 7.99 -8.76 1.62
C GLY A 116 7.19 -9.30 0.45
N PRO A 117 7.83 -10.13 -0.40
CA PRO A 117 7.12 -10.82 -1.47
C PRO A 117 6.22 -11.91 -0.89
N TYR A 118 5.14 -12.23 -1.60
CA TYR A 118 4.35 -13.41 -1.26
C TYR A 118 5.18 -14.67 -1.55
N LYS A 119 5.26 -15.56 -0.55
CA LYS A 119 5.90 -16.87 -0.67
C LYS A 119 4.89 -17.93 -0.27
N ALA A 120 4.59 -18.86 -1.18
CA ALA A 120 3.56 -19.86 -0.97
C ALA A 120 3.84 -20.75 0.25
N ASP A 121 5.09 -21.04 0.53
CA ASP A 121 5.51 -21.87 1.67
C ASP A 121 5.44 -21.13 3.01
N CYS A 122 5.40 -19.80 2.99
CA CYS A 122 5.25 -18.97 4.19
C CYS A 122 3.81 -18.52 4.43
N GLY A 123 3.01 -18.46 3.38
CA GLY A 123 1.62 -18.03 3.42
C GLY A 123 1.41 -16.51 3.34
N PRO A 124 0.13 -16.08 3.25
CA PRO A 124 -0.23 -14.66 3.17
C PRO A 124 -0.10 -13.97 4.55
N LEU A 125 -0.37 -12.67 4.58
CA LEU A 125 -0.27 -11.84 5.81
C LEU A 125 -1.08 -12.40 6.98
N ASN A 126 -2.23 -13.01 6.72
CA ASN A 126 -3.10 -13.56 7.77
C ASN A 126 -2.65 -14.93 8.29
N HIS A 127 -1.52 -15.43 7.84
CA HIS A 127 -0.92 -16.68 8.30
C HIS A 127 0.25 -16.39 9.23
N PRO A 128 0.29 -16.96 10.45
CA PRO A 128 1.37 -16.68 11.42
C PRO A 128 2.79 -17.00 10.93
N GLY A 129 2.95 -17.91 9.95
CA GLY A 129 4.23 -18.24 9.34
C GLY A 129 4.69 -17.30 8.24
N THR A 130 3.95 -16.24 7.95
CA THR A 130 4.26 -15.34 6.84
C THR A 130 5.61 -14.64 6.99
N ASN A 131 6.32 -14.49 5.87
CA ASN A 131 7.50 -13.65 5.78
C ASN A 131 7.16 -12.16 5.56
N GLN A 132 5.90 -11.86 5.23
CA GLN A 132 5.45 -10.50 5.01
C GLN A 132 5.22 -9.79 6.34
N ARG A 133 5.49 -8.49 6.36
CA ARG A 133 5.33 -7.67 7.57
C ARG A 133 4.62 -6.38 7.24
N LEU A 134 3.65 -5.99 8.09
CA LEU A 134 3.01 -4.69 8.02
C LEU A 134 3.48 -3.82 9.18
N TYR A 135 3.98 -2.63 8.83
CA TYR A 135 4.47 -1.65 9.80
C TYR A 135 3.56 -0.44 9.83
N LYS A 136 3.34 0.08 11.03
CA LYS A 136 2.51 1.28 11.28
C LYS A 136 3.36 2.36 11.94
N ARG A 137 3.24 3.60 11.45
CA ARG A 137 3.85 4.75 12.12
C ARG A 137 3.21 4.94 13.50
N SER A 138 4.03 5.02 14.54
CA SER A 138 3.60 5.22 15.93
C SER A 138 3.95 6.61 16.46
N ALA A 139 4.83 7.35 15.78
CA ALA A 139 5.31 8.67 16.18
C ALA A 139 5.84 9.40 14.94
N PRO A 140 6.06 10.73 15.01
CA PRO A 140 6.79 11.45 13.96
C PRO A 140 8.22 10.90 13.84
N GLY A 141 8.72 10.80 12.62
CA GLY A 141 10.07 10.31 12.36
C GLY A 141 10.13 9.40 11.15
N GLY A 142 11.26 8.71 10.98
CA GLY A 142 11.50 7.75 9.91
C GLY A 142 11.22 6.31 10.35
N ARG A 143 12.07 5.39 9.91
CA ARG A 143 11.89 3.93 10.16
C ARG A 143 11.75 3.60 11.65
N GLU A 144 12.49 4.26 12.50
CA GLU A 144 12.50 4.02 13.96
C GLU A 144 11.16 4.34 14.63
N ALA A 145 10.32 5.13 13.98
CA ALA A 145 8.99 5.50 14.50
C ALA A 145 7.91 4.48 14.14
N PHE A 146 8.25 3.41 13.43
CA PHE A 146 7.30 2.39 12.99
C PHE A 146 7.34 1.16 13.90
N ILE A 147 6.16 0.56 14.09
CA ILE A 147 6.01 -0.70 14.82
C ILE A 147 5.44 -1.77 13.90
N ASP A 148 5.84 -3.02 14.11
CA ASP A 148 5.31 -4.17 13.38
C ASP A 148 3.94 -4.54 13.96
N ILE A 149 2.90 -4.45 13.13
CA ILE A 149 1.52 -4.79 13.53
C ILE A 149 1.00 -6.02 12.80
N THR A 150 1.86 -6.82 12.18
CA THR A 150 1.45 -7.98 11.37
C THR A 150 0.56 -8.95 12.15
N ALA A 151 0.82 -9.13 13.44
CA ALA A 151 0.03 -10.02 14.29
C ALA A 151 -1.47 -9.62 14.38
N ARG A 152 -1.82 -8.40 14.01
CA ARG A 152 -3.23 -7.97 13.96
C ARG A 152 -4.05 -8.77 12.95
N PHE A 153 -3.43 -9.29 11.91
CA PHE A 153 -4.09 -10.14 10.92
C PHE A 153 -4.41 -11.56 11.45
N TRP A 154 -3.79 -11.97 12.56
CA TRP A 154 -3.90 -13.33 13.10
C TRP A 154 -4.95 -13.45 14.18
N ARG A 155 -5.56 -12.35 14.59
CA ARG A 155 -6.62 -12.36 15.59
C ARG A 155 -7.87 -13.01 15.03
N LYS A 156 -8.39 -14.00 15.76
CA LYS A 156 -9.66 -14.62 15.40
C LYS A 156 -10.80 -13.68 15.76
N PRO A 157 -11.84 -13.59 14.91
CA PRO A 157 -13.06 -12.87 15.29
C PRO A 157 -13.66 -13.53 16.55
N LEU A 158 -14.18 -12.70 17.40
CA LEU A 158 -14.89 -13.18 18.59
C LEU A 158 -16.26 -13.78 18.22
#